data_791766cf375d137d523dd7bb3510a722
#
_entry.id   791766cf375d137d523dd7bb3510a722
#
_cell.length_a   1.000
_cell.length_b   1.000
_cell.length_c   1.000
_cell.angle_alpha   90.00
_cell.angle_beta   90.00
_cell.angle_gamma   90.00
#
_symmetry.space_group_name_H-M   'P 1'
#
loop_
_entity.id
_entity.type
_entity.pdbx_description
1 polymer ?
#
loop_
_entity_poly.entity_id
_entity_poly.type
_entity_poly.pdbx_seq_one_letter_code
_entity_poly.pdbx_strand_id
1 'polypeptide(L)'
;MAHPGSLIRPADGSRPAIDPALRPQSPLRELFAPLDQLLACGGDARIDLDPATRRNAYGCSPAPAPEIPGFSSCTASTISLRGYEAASRARDALMSSAMLHGLVECFDDRIEAMRGELKALLGLDHTATEIVFTSSGTDAQLVALAIARALLGDDLVSVIAASDQTGTGTAFTARGLHFGARSANGVVATRGAPIAGLGPVRSIGLRLRDTDGRIRSPSTMDAETLDIVESAVAQGARVMLEAMDCSKLGHTGPSDRCLAEIATRWPGRVQIVIDACQARLGNRRIAALLDRGFMVLLTGSKYFAGPAFSGAVLLPP
;
A
#
# COMPACT_ATOMS: atom_id res chain seq x y z
N MET A 1 -25.62 7.87 19.63
CA MET A 1 -24.76 6.85 19.01
C MET A 1 -25.01 6.91 17.52
N ALA A 2 -24.09 7.54 16.77
CA ALA A 2 -24.20 7.71 15.32
C ALA A 2 -23.42 6.57 14.65
N HIS A 3 -24.04 5.88 13.70
CA HIS A 3 -23.41 4.83 12.90
C HIS A 3 -22.30 5.43 12.01
N PRO A 4 -21.09 4.83 11.95
CA PRO A 4 -20.06 5.19 11.00
C PRO A 4 -20.29 4.45 9.68
N GLY A 5 -21.07 5.03 8.79
CA GLY A 5 -21.48 4.39 7.53
C GLY A 5 -21.84 5.38 6.43
N SER A 6 -21.20 6.56 6.38
CA SER A 6 -21.37 7.43 5.22
C SER A 6 -20.12 7.41 4.36
N LEU A 7 -20.05 6.47 3.43
CA LEU A 7 -19.21 6.57 2.23
C LEU A 7 -19.53 7.93 1.57
N ILE A 8 -18.49 8.74 1.37
CA ILE A 8 -18.59 10.04 0.69
C ILE A 8 -19.19 9.80 -0.69
N ARG A 9 -20.47 10.18 -0.88
CA ARG A 9 -21.10 10.19 -2.21
C ARG A 9 -20.63 11.44 -2.95
N PRO A 10 -20.32 11.34 -4.27
CA PRO A 10 -20.13 12.52 -5.09
C PRO A 10 -21.34 13.45 -4.98
N ALA A 11 -21.11 14.74 -4.94
CA ALA A 11 -22.17 15.76 -4.74
C ALA A 11 -23.22 15.79 -5.87
N ASP A 12 -22.93 15.19 -7.03
CA ASP A 12 -23.83 15.15 -8.21
C ASP A 12 -24.63 13.84 -8.33
N GLY A 13 -24.46 12.88 -7.41
CA GLY A 13 -25.18 11.61 -7.44
C GLY A 13 -24.79 10.67 -8.60
N SER A 14 -23.85 11.03 -9.45
CA SER A 14 -23.36 10.17 -10.54
C SER A 14 -22.43 9.09 -9.99
N ARG A 15 -22.72 7.82 -10.30
CA ARG A 15 -21.79 6.74 -10.06
C ARG A 15 -20.66 6.84 -11.09
N PRO A 16 -19.37 6.75 -10.70
CA PRO A 16 -18.27 6.70 -11.64
C PRO A 16 -18.48 5.57 -12.65
N ALA A 17 -18.19 5.84 -13.93
CA ALA A 17 -18.31 4.84 -14.97
C ALA A 17 -17.33 3.69 -14.73
N ILE A 18 -17.85 2.48 -14.53
CA ILE A 18 -17.05 1.25 -14.51
C ILE A 18 -16.79 0.85 -15.96
N ASP A 19 -15.53 0.56 -16.29
CA ASP A 19 -15.17 0.02 -17.59
C ASP A 19 -16.06 -1.20 -17.91
N PRO A 20 -16.82 -1.19 -19.03
CA PRO A 20 -17.72 -2.29 -19.39
C PRO A 20 -17.02 -3.65 -19.48
N ALA A 21 -15.73 -3.69 -19.84
CA ALA A 21 -14.91 -4.90 -19.89
C ALA A 21 -14.61 -5.47 -18.49
N LEU A 22 -14.77 -4.65 -17.45
CA LEU A 22 -14.51 -4.99 -16.05
C LEU A 22 -15.78 -5.14 -15.22
N ARG A 23 -16.98 -5.08 -15.85
CA ARG A 23 -18.22 -5.38 -15.13
C ARG A 23 -18.21 -6.85 -14.70
N PRO A 24 -18.24 -7.15 -13.40
CA PRO A 24 -18.34 -8.53 -12.93
C PRO A 24 -19.59 -9.16 -13.51
N GLN A 25 -19.44 -10.28 -14.22
CA GLN A 25 -20.59 -11.01 -14.77
C GLN A 25 -21.46 -11.61 -13.66
N SER A 26 -20.87 -11.98 -12.57
CA SER A 26 -21.42 -12.33 -11.25
C SER A 26 -20.23 -12.57 -10.35
N PRO A 27 -20.15 -12.00 -9.16
CA PRO A 27 -19.02 -12.25 -8.25
C PRO A 27 -18.81 -13.74 -7.95
N LEU A 28 -19.88 -14.51 -7.87
CA LEU A 28 -19.83 -15.97 -7.72
C LEU A 28 -19.18 -16.64 -8.94
N ARG A 29 -19.52 -16.22 -10.16
CA ARG A 29 -18.98 -16.81 -11.38
C ARG A 29 -17.49 -16.52 -11.52
N GLU A 30 -17.03 -15.35 -11.11
CA GLU A 30 -15.61 -14.99 -11.09
C GLU A 30 -14.82 -15.87 -10.14
N LEU A 31 -15.36 -16.21 -8.98
CA LEU A 31 -14.70 -17.10 -8.00
C LEU A 31 -14.40 -18.49 -8.57
N PHE A 32 -15.18 -18.95 -9.57
CA PHE A 32 -14.95 -20.23 -10.26
C PHE A 32 -13.89 -20.16 -11.38
N ALA A 33 -13.33 -18.99 -11.66
CA ALA A 33 -12.27 -18.86 -12.64
C ALA A 33 -11.00 -19.65 -12.22
N PRO A 34 -10.15 -20.05 -13.18
CA PRO A 34 -8.84 -20.61 -12.88
C PRO A 34 -8.02 -19.71 -11.95
N LEU A 35 -7.23 -20.30 -11.06
CA LEU A 35 -6.50 -19.53 -10.03
C LEU A 35 -5.57 -18.48 -10.63
N ASP A 36 -4.86 -18.79 -11.71
CA ASP A 36 -3.97 -17.85 -12.40
C ASP A 36 -4.72 -16.65 -12.98
N GLN A 37 -5.96 -16.84 -13.41
CA GLN A 37 -6.83 -15.74 -13.83
C GLN A 37 -7.26 -14.87 -12.64
N LEU A 38 -7.63 -15.49 -11.52
CA LEU A 38 -7.96 -14.75 -10.29
C LEU A 38 -6.77 -13.95 -9.77
N LEU A 39 -5.57 -14.52 -9.80
CA LEU A 39 -4.34 -13.85 -9.40
C LEU A 39 -3.90 -12.73 -10.37
N ALA A 40 -4.50 -12.64 -11.53
CA ALA A 40 -4.26 -11.61 -12.55
C ALA A 40 -5.44 -10.64 -12.70
N CYS A 41 -6.39 -10.61 -11.75
CA CYS A 41 -7.55 -9.70 -11.78
C CYS A 41 -7.65 -8.88 -10.48
N GLY A 42 -8.62 -7.95 -10.44
CA GLY A 42 -8.90 -7.17 -9.23
C GLY A 42 -7.83 -6.11 -8.90
N GLY A 43 -7.09 -5.65 -9.89
CA GLY A 43 -6.06 -4.63 -9.74
C GLY A 43 -6.07 -3.60 -10.86
N ASP A 44 -5.08 -2.73 -10.87
CA ASP A 44 -4.84 -1.79 -11.96
C ASP A 44 -4.09 -2.47 -13.14
N ALA A 45 -3.79 -1.69 -14.21
CA ALA A 45 -3.17 -2.21 -15.43
C ALA A 45 -1.78 -2.87 -15.24
N ARG A 46 -1.13 -2.71 -14.09
CA ARG A 46 0.17 -3.34 -13.81
C ARG A 46 0.08 -4.86 -13.65
N ILE A 47 -1.12 -5.39 -13.31
CA ILE A 47 -1.36 -6.82 -13.14
C ILE A 47 -1.86 -7.49 -14.42
N ASP A 48 -2.31 -6.72 -15.41
CA ASP A 48 -2.79 -7.25 -16.69
C ASP A 48 -1.69 -8.10 -17.35
N LEU A 49 -2.09 -9.22 -17.91
CA LEU A 49 -1.16 -10.14 -18.56
C LEU A 49 -1.05 -9.81 -20.06
N ASP A 50 0.17 -9.66 -20.52
CA ASP A 50 0.45 -9.62 -21.96
C ASP A 50 -0.02 -10.92 -22.60
N PRO A 51 -0.83 -10.87 -23.68
CA PRO A 51 -1.42 -12.08 -24.29
C PRO A 51 -0.40 -13.08 -24.84
N ALA A 52 0.75 -12.61 -25.32
CA ALA A 52 1.77 -13.46 -25.93
C ALA A 52 2.68 -14.11 -24.88
N THR A 53 3.11 -13.33 -23.87
CA THR A 53 4.06 -13.80 -22.87
C THR A 53 3.40 -14.35 -21.61
N ARG A 54 2.12 -14.05 -21.38
CA ARG A 54 1.37 -14.39 -20.15
C ARG A 54 2.01 -13.84 -18.89
N ARG A 55 2.69 -12.68 -19.01
CA ARG A 55 3.37 -11.99 -17.93
C ARG A 55 2.79 -10.60 -17.75
N ASN A 56 2.82 -10.10 -16.52
CA ASN A 56 2.38 -8.74 -16.20
C ASN A 56 3.47 -7.69 -16.56
N ALA A 57 3.18 -6.41 -16.31
CA ALA A 57 4.10 -5.31 -16.59
C ALA A 57 5.49 -5.43 -15.90
N TYR A 58 5.62 -6.28 -14.89
CA TYR A 58 6.88 -6.57 -14.19
C TYR A 58 7.60 -7.83 -14.71
N GLY A 59 7.05 -8.48 -15.74
CA GLY A 59 7.57 -9.74 -16.22
C GLY A 59 7.24 -10.95 -15.34
N CYS A 60 6.35 -10.80 -14.35
CA CYS A 60 5.95 -11.88 -13.46
C CYS A 60 4.78 -12.68 -14.03
N SER A 61 4.83 -14.02 -13.84
CA SER A 61 3.73 -14.92 -14.10
C SER A 61 2.79 -15.01 -12.88
N PRO A 62 1.47 -15.18 -13.08
CA PRO A 62 0.54 -15.51 -12.00
C PRO A 62 0.68 -16.95 -11.49
N ALA A 63 1.36 -17.81 -12.24
CA ALA A 63 1.69 -19.19 -11.86
C ALA A 63 3.19 -19.29 -11.50
N PRO A 64 3.58 -20.24 -10.62
CA PRO A 64 4.97 -20.47 -10.29
C PRO A 64 5.81 -20.83 -11.53
N ALA A 65 7.03 -20.32 -11.59
CA ALA A 65 7.98 -20.56 -12.66
C ALA A 65 9.38 -20.75 -12.05
N PRO A 66 9.62 -21.84 -11.29
CA PRO A 66 10.86 -22.04 -10.54
C PRO A 66 12.09 -22.21 -11.43
N GLU A 67 11.91 -22.57 -12.68
CA GLU A 67 12.97 -22.73 -13.70
C GLU A 67 13.48 -21.38 -14.23
N ILE A 68 12.77 -20.27 -13.96
CA ILE A 68 13.13 -18.96 -14.46
C ILE A 68 13.76 -18.14 -13.33
N PRO A 69 15.06 -17.82 -13.42
CA PRO A 69 15.71 -16.99 -12.42
C PRO A 69 15.14 -15.57 -12.45
N GLY A 70 14.63 -15.10 -11.31
CA GLY A 70 14.06 -13.76 -11.16
C GLY A 70 15.10 -12.78 -10.62
N PHE A 71 15.38 -11.69 -11.37
CA PHE A 71 16.28 -10.61 -10.96
C PHE A 71 15.55 -9.32 -10.58
N SER A 72 14.22 -9.34 -10.52
CA SER A 72 13.37 -8.17 -10.27
C SER A 72 12.66 -8.17 -8.91
N SER A 73 13.03 -9.06 -8.00
CA SER A 73 12.34 -9.30 -6.72
C SER A 73 12.18 -8.04 -5.83
N CYS A 74 13.02 -7.03 -6.01
CA CYS A 74 12.85 -5.74 -5.31
C CYS A 74 11.70 -4.88 -5.88
N THR A 75 11.17 -5.21 -7.06
CA THR A 75 10.01 -4.52 -7.68
C THR A 75 8.76 -5.38 -7.59
N ALA A 76 8.86 -6.65 -8.00
CA ALA A 76 7.84 -7.69 -7.88
C ALA A 76 8.52 -9.06 -8.04
N SER A 77 7.86 -10.13 -7.59
CA SER A 77 8.32 -11.51 -7.79
C SER A 77 7.21 -12.32 -8.44
N THR A 78 7.58 -13.29 -9.29
CA THR A 78 6.67 -14.37 -9.66
C THR A 78 6.26 -15.09 -8.37
N ILE A 79 4.99 -15.45 -8.27
CA ILE A 79 4.47 -16.12 -7.07
C ILE A 79 5.25 -17.43 -6.82
N SER A 80 5.61 -17.67 -5.56
CA SER A 80 6.24 -18.92 -5.15
C SER A 80 5.25 -20.09 -5.21
N LEU A 81 5.74 -21.32 -5.34
CA LEU A 81 4.90 -22.52 -5.28
C LEU A 81 4.07 -22.54 -3.99
N ARG A 82 4.70 -22.24 -2.83
CA ARG A 82 4.01 -22.17 -1.54
C ARG A 82 2.88 -21.12 -1.53
N GLY A 83 3.14 -19.94 -2.11
CA GLY A 83 2.13 -18.88 -2.22
C GLY A 83 0.98 -19.27 -3.12
N TYR A 84 1.26 -19.93 -4.24
CA TYR A 84 0.25 -20.39 -5.18
C TYR A 84 -0.64 -21.48 -4.58
N GLU A 85 -0.05 -22.47 -3.91
CA GLU A 85 -0.78 -23.51 -3.20
C GLU A 85 -1.64 -22.96 -2.08
N ALA A 86 -1.14 -21.96 -1.33
CA ALA A 86 -1.92 -21.29 -0.30
C ALA A 86 -3.11 -20.52 -0.89
N ALA A 87 -2.91 -19.83 -2.01
CA ALA A 87 -3.98 -19.15 -2.74
C ALA A 87 -5.02 -20.16 -3.29
N SER A 88 -4.59 -21.33 -3.79
CA SER A 88 -5.50 -22.39 -4.22
C SER A 88 -6.39 -22.88 -3.07
N ARG A 89 -5.78 -23.22 -1.95
CA ARG A 89 -6.54 -23.65 -0.75
C ARG A 89 -7.52 -22.57 -0.27
N ALA A 90 -7.09 -21.31 -0.26
CA ALA A 90 -7.94 -20.19 0.15
C ALA A 90 -9.15 -20.03 -0.80
N ARG A 91 -8.92 -20.13 -2.13
CA ARG A 91 -10.01 -20.10 -3.13
C ARG A 91 -10.99 -21.25 -2.91
N ASP A 92 -10.49 -22.48 -2.77
CA ASP A 92 -11.35 -23.67 -2.63
C ASP A 92 -12.19 -23.60 -1.34
N ALA A 93 -11.61 -23.11 -0.25
CA ALA A 93 -12.34 -22.86 1.00
C ALA A 93 -13.41 -21.77 0.84
N LEU A 94 -13.07 -20.66 0.17
CA LEU A 94 -14.03 -19.58 -0.07
C LEU A 94 -15.18 -20.03 -1.00
N MET A 95 -14.87 -20.79 -2.05
CA MET A 95 -15.88 -21.37 -2.93
C MET A 95 -16.86 -22.27 -2.17
N SER A 96 -16.34 -23.16 -1.34
CA SER A 96 -17.16 -24.09 -0.54
C SER A 96 -18.06 -23.34 0.44
N SER A 97 -17.51 -22.33 1.13
CA SER A 97 -18.26 -21.52 2.08
C SER A 97 -19.31 -20.65 1.37
N ALA A 98 -18.96 -20.03 0.25
CA ALA A 98 -19.85 -19.18 -0.52
C ALA A 98 -21.08 -19.89 -1.08
N MET A 99 -20.94 -21.20 -1.41
CA MET A 99 -22.08 -22.02 -1.83
C MET A 99 -23.08 -22.32 -0.69
N LEU A 100 -22.62 -22.28 0.55
CA LEU A 100 -23.44 -22.57 1.72
C LEU A 100 -24.04 -21.32 2.37
N HIS A 101 -23.29 -20.23 2.43
CA HIS A 101 -23.61 -19.05 3.24
C HIS A 101 -23.75 -17.75 2.42
N GLY A 102 -23.42 -17.79 1.13
CA GLY A 102 -23.37 -16.60 0.29
C GLY A 102 -21.99 -15.92 0.30
N LEU A 103 -21.67 -15.24 -0.82
CA LEU A 103 -20.32 -14.71 -1.06
C LEU A 103 -19.95 -13.55 -0.14
N VAL A 104 -20.88 -12.63 0.13
CA VAL A 104 -20.60 -11.39 0.87
C VAL A 104 -20.19 -11.72 2.31
N GLU A 105 -20.98 -12.54 3.00
CA GLU A 105 -20.75 -12.95 4.38
C GLU A 105 -19.42 -13.72 4.50
N CYS A 106 -19.20 -14.70 3.62
CA CYS A 106 -17.97 -15.48 3.62
C CYS A 106 -16.73 -14.64 3.29
N PHE A 107 -16.87 -13.61 2.46
CA PHE A 107 -15.76 -12.72 2.13
C PHE A 107 -15.35 -11.89 3.34
N ASP A 108 -16.31 -11.33 4.08
CA ASP A 108 -16.03 -10.53 5.28
C ASP A 108 -15.37 -11.39 6.35
N ASP A 109 -15.89 -12.59 6.62
CA ASP A 109 -15.29 -13.56 7.56
C ASP A 109 -13.87 -13.93 7.13
N ARG A 110 -13.62 -14.10 5.83
CA ARG A 110 -12.29 -14.45 5.32
C ARG A 110 -11.30 -13.28 5.49
N ILE A 111 -11.73 -12.06 5.25
CA ILE A 111 -10.89 -10.86 5.47
C ILE A 111 -10.52 -10.74 6.95
N GLU A 112 -11.47 -10.95 7.86
CA GLU A 112 -11.17 -10.93 9.31
C GLU A 112 -10.20 -12.06 9.70
N ALA A 113 -10.41 -13.26 9.20
CA ALA A 113 -9.48 -14.37 9.43
C ALA A 113 -8.06 -14.04 8.93
N MET A 114 -7.94 -13.43 7.74
CA MET A 114 -6.66 -13.00 7.19
C MET A 114 -5.99 -11.91 8.04
N ARG A 115 -6.75 -10.98 8.63
CA ARG A 115 -6.21 -9.98 9.58
C ARG A 115 -5.63 -10.68 10.81
N GLY A 116 -6.35 -11.65 11.38
CA GLY A 116 -5.87 -12.47 12.50
C GLY A 116 -4.61 -13.26 12.13
N GLU A 117 -4.60 -13.94 10.98
CA GLU A 117 -3.44 -14.69 10.48
C GLU A 117 -2.21 -13.78 10.32
N LEU A 118 -2.38 -12.57 9.76
CA LEU A 118 -1.28 -11.62 9.57
C LEU A 118 -0.79 -11.05 10.91
N LYS A 119 -1.70 -10.72 11.84
CA LYS A 119 -1.33 -10.31 13.20
C LYS A 119 -0.50 -11.39 13.89
N ALA A 120 -0.95 -12.65 13.85
CA ALA A 120 -0.23 -13.78 14.42
C ALA A 120 1.17 -13.96 13.82
N LEU A 121 1.28 -13.87 12.49
CA LEU A 121 2.56 -13.95 11.77
C LEU A 121 3.54 -12.84 12.21
N LEU A 122 3.02 -11.64 12.47
CA LEU A 122 3.81 -10.48 12.86
C LEU A 122 4.02 -10.38 14.38
N GLY A 123 3.42 -11.28 15.19
CA GLY A 123 3.49 -11.23 16.65
C GLY A 123 2.71 -10.07 17.27
N LEU A 124 1.62 -9.66 16.61
CA LEU A 124 0.77 -8.54 17.01
C LEU A 124 -0.60 -8.97 17.60
N ASP A 125 -0.77 -10.25 17.91
CA ASP A 125 -2.04 -10.82 18.38
C ASP A 125 -2.61 -10.13 19.63
N HIS A 126 -1.73 -9.62 20.48
CA HIS A 126 -2.08 -9.02 21.76
C HIS A 126 -2.15 -7.49 21.69
N THR A 127 -2.09 -6.92 20.48
CA THR A 127 -2.14 -5.47 20.28
C THR A 127 -3.47 -5.03 19.69
N ALA A 128 -3.83 -3.76 19.91
CA ALA A 128 -4.97 -3.14 19.25
C ALA A 128 -4.65 -2.64 17.82
N THR A 129 -3.53 -3.09 17.24
CA THR A 129 -3.16 -2.80 15.85
C THR A 129 -4.27 -3.23 14.89
N GLU A 130 -4.65 -2.35 13.98
CA GLU A 130 -5.58 -2.66 12.90
C GLU A 130 -4.85 -2.87 11.57
N ILE A 131 -5.45 -3.68 10.69
CA ILE A 131 -4.88 -3.99 9.37
C ILE A 131 -5.89 -3.64 8.29
N VAL A 132 -5.46 -2.80 7.33
CA VAL A 132 -6.21 -2.51 6.11
C VAL A 132 -5.49 -3.16 4.95
N PHE A 133 -6.11 -4.17 4.32
CA PHE A 133 -5.58 -4.76 3.11
C PHE A 133 -5.76 -3.83 1.92
N THR A 134 -4.78 -3.82 1.04
CA THR A 134 -4.77 -3.01 -0.18
C THR A 134 -4.29 -3.85 -1.36
N SER A 135 -4.64 -3.45 -2.58
CA SER A 135 -4.22 -4.16 -3.79
C SER A 135 -2.70 -4.15 -3.94
N SER A 136 -2.06 -3.03 -3.65
CA SER A 136 -0.61 -2.88 -3.80
C SER A 136 -0.03 -1.91 -2.77
N GLY A 137 1.31 -1.84 -2.68
CA GLY A 137 1.99 -0.82 -1.88
C GLY A 137 1.68 0.60 -2.34
N THR A 138 1.40 0.82 -3.62
CA THR A 138 0.98 2.13 -4.15
C THR A 138 -0.42 2.50 -3.65
N ASP A 139 -1.34 1.53 -3.58
CA ASP A 139 -2.67 1.74 -2.99
C ASP A 139 -2.58 1.93 -1.47
N ALA A 140 -1.65 1.23 -0.80
CA ALA A 140 -1.38 1.42 0.63
C ALA A 140 -0.97 2.87 0.96
N GLN A 141 -0.19 3.52 0.09
CA GLN A 141 0.15 4.95 0.25
C GLN A 141 -1.09 5.84 0.14
N LEU A 142 -2.02 5.56 -0.78
CA LEU A 142 -3.29 6.31 -0.86
C LEU A 142 -4.15 6.13 0.39
N VAL A 143 -4.22 4.91 0.91
CA VAL A 143 -4.95 4.63 2.16
C VAL A 143 -4.29 5.36 3.33
N ALA A 144 -2.97 5.33 3.45
CA ALA A 144 -2.24 6.06 4.49
C ALA A 144 -2.47 7.57 4.39
N LEU A 145 -2.47 8.13 3.16
CA LEU A 145 -2.76 9.55 2.93
C LEU A 145 -4.20 9.89 3.34
N ALA A 146 -5.18 9.05 3.01
CA ALA A 146 -6.58 9.25 3.39
C ALA A 146 -6.75 9.24 4.92
N ILE A 147 -6.11 8.30 5.60
CA ILE A 147 -6.13 8.20 7.06
C ILE A 147 -5.43 9.41 7.69
N ALA A 148 -4.23 9.77 7.20
CA ALA A 148 -3.50 10.95 7.70
C ALA A 148 -4.32 12.23 7.53
N ARG A 149 -5.03 12.39 6.40
CA ARG A 149 -5.91 13.54 6.17
C ARG A 149 -7.13 13.52 7.10
N ALA A 150 -7.72 12.37 7.35
CA ALA A 150 -8.83 12.23 8.30
C ALA A 150 -8.41 12.57 9.75
N LEU A 151 -7.18 12.20 10.14
CA LEU A 151 -6.64 12.46 11.47
C LEU A 151 -6.17 13.92 11.65
N LEU A 152 -5.55 14.50 10.63
CA LEU A 152 -4.84 15.78 10.74
C LEU A 152 -5.58 16.95 10.10
N GLY A 153 -6.56 16.70 9.22
CA GLY A 153 -7.33 17.72 8.50
C GLY A 153 -6.81 17.99 7.09
N ASP A 154 -7.44 18.97 6.44
CA ASP A 154 -7.27 19.23 5.00
C ASP A 154 -5.98 19.97 4.63
N ASP A 155 -5.45 20.79 5.55
CA ASP A 155 -4.18 21.52 5.33
C ASP A 155 -2.98 20.59 5.57
N LEU A 156 -2.87 19.58 4.72
CA LEU A 156 -1.87 18.51 4.80
C LEU A 156 -0.76 18.71 3.77
N VAL A 157 0.47 18.53 4.21
CA VAL A 157 1.66 18.40 3.35
C VAL A 157 2.19 16.98 3.45
N SER A 158 2.34 16.32 2.32
CA SER A 158 2.98 15.00 2.23
C SER A 158 4.48 15.16 1.96
N VAL A 159 5.30 14.70 2.88
CA VAL A 159 6.77 14.70 2.76
C VAL A 159 7.25 13.26 2.52
N ILE A 160 7.94 13.02 1.40
CA ILE A 160 8.45 11.70 1.03
C ILE A 160 9.96 11.70 1.21
N ALA A 161 10.45 11.05 2.25
CA ALA A 161 11.88 10.83 2.42
C ALA A 161 12.37 9.71 1.50
N ALA A 162 13.56 9.85 0.94
CA ALA A 162 14.13 8.95 -0.07
C ALA A 162 13.23 8.79 -1.32
N SER A 163 12.65 9.88 -1.80
CA SER A 163 11.68 9.90 -2.90
C SER A 163 12.18 9.28 -4.21
N ASP A 164 13.48 9.27 -4.45
CA ASP A 164 14.15 8.63 -5.60
C ASP A 164 14.32 7.11 -5.43
N GLN A 165 13.93 6.54 -4.28
CA GLN A 165 13.98 5.11 -3.98
C GLN A 165 12.59 4.46 -3.99
N THR A 166 11.54 5.24 -4.08
CA THR A 166 10.14 4.78 -4.07
C THR A 166 9.70 4.23 -5.43
N GLY A 167 8.49 3.70 -5.50
CA GLY A 167 7.87 3.29 -6.76
C GLY A 167 7.46 4.50 -7.61
N THR A 168 7.32 4.30 -8.92
CA THR A 168 6.92 5.37 -9.87
C THR A 168 5.54 5.96 -9.59
N GLY A 169 4.68 5.24 -8.87
CA GLY A 169 3.35 5.70 -8.44
C GLY A 169 3.39 6.69 -7.27
N THR A 170 4.42 6.65 -6.43
CA THR A 170 4.49 7.44 -5.19
C THR A 170 4.40 8.95 -5.43
N ALA A 171 4.99 9.46 -6.51
CA ALA A 171 4.89 10.87 -6.86
C ALA A 171 3.44 11.35 -7.13
N PHE A 172 2.54 10.43 -7.47
CA PHE A 172 1.11 10.69 -7.65
C PHE A 172 0.35 10.46 -6.35
N THR A 173 0.55 9.32 -5.71
CA THR A 173 -0.18 8.95 -4.48
C THR A 173 0.07 9.91 -3.34
N ALA A 174 1.29 10.39 -3.17
CA ALA A 174 1.66 11.41 -2.19
C ALA A 174 0.90 12.74 -2.37
N ARG A 175 0.35 12.97 -3.55
CA ARG A 175 -0.46 14.15 -3.89
C ARG A 175 -1.96 13.85 -3.93
N GLY A 176 -2.39 12.64 -3.62
CA GLY A 176 -3.78 12.21 -3.75
C GLY A 176 -4.26 12.17 -5.20
N LEU A 177 -3.38 11.79 -6.14
CA LEU A 177 -3.68 11.74 -7.57
C LEU A 177 -3.73 10.28 -8.05
N HIS A 178 -4.53 10.04 -9.08
CA HIS A 178 -4.53 8.77 -9.78
C HIS A 178 -3.15 8.49 -10.41
N PHE A 179 -2.55 7.36 -10.09
CA PHE A 179 -1.24 6.96 -10.61
C PHE A 179 -1.32 6.10 -11.89
N GLY A 180 -2.51 5.68 -12.29
CA GLY A 180 -2.80 4.88 -13.48
C GLY A 180 -4.06 5.33 -14.21
N ALA A 181 -4.35 4.68 -15.33
CA ALA A 181 -5.56 4.91 -16.11
C ALA A 181 -6.79 4.13 -15.57
N ARG A 182 -6.58 3.28 -14.59
CA ARG A 182 -7.58 2.45 -13.93
C ARG A 182 -7.20 2.28 -12.46
N SER A 183 -8.18 2.40 -11.57
CA SER A 183 -8.01 2.11 -10.14
C SER A 183 -8.10 0.61 -9.86
N ALA A 184 -7.70 0.18 -8.68
CA ALA A 184 -7.73 -1.22 -8.29
C ALA A 184 -9.13 -1.85 -8.33
N ASN A 185 -10.18 -1.06 -8.12
CA ASN A 185 -11.59 -1.48 -8.22
C ASN A 185 -12.17 -1.38 -9.65
N GLY A 186 -11.32 -1.22 -10.66
CA GLY A 186 -11.74 -1.22 -12.07
C GLY A 186 -12.28 0.11 -12.60
N VAL A 187 -12.37 1.17 -11.80
CA VAL A 187 -12.87 2.47 -12.27
C VAL A 187 -11.84 3.11 -13.19
N VAL A 188 -12.30 3.53 -14.38
CA VAL A 188 -11.48 4.27 -15.33
C VAL A 188 -11.11 5.63 -14.72
N ALA A 189 -9.85 5.99 -14.82
CA ALA A 189 -9.30 7.20 -14.25
C ALA A 189 -8.33 7.87 -15.23
N THR A 190 -8.09 9.15 -15.02
CA THR A 190 -7.04 9.87 -15.75
C THR A 190 -5.81 9.97 -14.86
N ARG A 191 -4.68 9.41 -15.30
CA ARG A 191 -3.42 9.52 -14.58
C ARG A 191 -3.07 10.98 -14.30
N GLY A 192 -2.79 11.30 -13.05
CA GLY A 192 -2.49 12.66 -12.60
C GLY A 192 -3.72 13.49 -12.23
N ALA A 193 -4.93 13.02 -12.51
CA ALA A 193 -6.14 13.70 -12.03
C ALA A 193 -6.29 13.51 -10.50
N PRO A 194 -6.83 14.49 -9.77
CA PRO A 194 -7.12 14.37 -8.35
C PRO A 194 -8.13 13.26 -8.05
N ILE A 195 -7.87 12.50 -7.01
CA ILE A 195 -8.85 11.56 -6.46
C ILE A 195 -9.86 12.36 -5.63
N ALA A 196 -11.16 12.20 -5.95
CA ALA A 196 -12.23 12.91 -5.26
C ALA A 196 -12.17 12.70 -3.74
N GLY A 197 -12.22 13.79 -3.00
CA GLY A 197 -12.13 13.78 -1.53
C GLY A 197 -10.72 13.54 -0.96
N LEU A 198 -9.70 13.30 -1.79
CA LEU A 198 -8.34 13.05 -1.33
C LEU A 198 -7.30 14.06 -1.84
N GLY A 199 -7.35 14.47 -3.08
CA GLY A 199 -6.37 15.36 -3.69
C GLY A 199 -6.95 16.66 -4.22
N PRO A 200 -6.10 17.59 -4.69
CA PRO A 200 -4.65 17.51 -4.62
C PRO A 200 -4.09 17.90 -3.24
N VAL A 201 -3.03 17.21 -2.82
CA VAL A 201 -2.24 17.52 -1.63
C VAL A 201 -0.87 18.06 -2.05
N ARG A 202 -0.36 19.06 -1.34
CA ARG A 202 1.02 19.53 -1.54
C ARG A 202 2.00 18.43 -1.14
N SER A 203 2.97 18.11 -1.99
CA SER A 203 3.97 17.08 -1.69
C SER A 203 5.38 17.60 -1.89
N ILE A 204 6.29 17.19 -1.00
CA ILE A 204 7.72 17.51 -1.02
C ILE A 204 8.49 16.19 -1.04
N GLY A 205 9.29 15.98 -2.07
CA GLY A 205 10.15 14.80 -2.17
C GLY A 205 11.58 15.12 -1.79
N LEU A 206 12.12 14.41 -0.80
CA LEU A 206 13.49 14.50 -0.36
C LEU A 206 14.29 13.33 -0.94
N ARG A 207 15.27 13.62 -1.80
CA ARG A 207 16.05 12.58 -2.47
C ARG A 207 17.12 12.00 -1.55
N LEU A 208 17.30 10.68 -1.61
CA LEU A 208 18.41 10.00 -0.92
C LEU A 208 19.76 10.27 -1.61
N ARG A 209 19.74 10.46 -2.93
CA ARG A 209 20.94 10.72 -3.73
C ARG A 209 21.06 12.19 -4.07
N ASP A 210 22.31 12.68 -4.06
CA ASP A 210 22.66 14.00 -4.60
C ASP A 210 22.56 14.04 -6.13
N THR A 211 22.93 15.17 -6.72
CA THR A 211 22.95 15.39 -8.16
C THR A 211 23.95 14.51 -8.89
N ASP A 212 25.04 14.10 -8.21
CA ASP A 212 26.08 13.24 -8.74
C ASP A 212 25.74 11.74 -8.58
N GLY A 213 24.58 11.42 -8.00
CA GLY A 213 24.12 10.07 -7.76
C GLY A 213 24.71 9.41 -6.51
N ARG A 214 25.49 10.13 -5.70
CA ARG A 214 26.06 9.63 -4.44
C ARG A 214 25.00 9.63 -3.35
N ILE A 215 25.06 8.65 -2.45
CA ILE A 215 24.18 8.60 -1.30
C ILE A 215 24.55 9.70 -0.32
N ARG A 216 23.57 10.48 0.07
CA ARG A 216 23.71 11.55 1.04
C ARG A 216 23.90 10.97 2.45
N SER A 217 24.62 11.67 3.30
CA SER A 217 24.84 11.19 4.66
C SER A 217 23.51 11.11 5.45
N PRO A 218 23.38 10.17 6.41
CA PRO A 218 22.21 10.12 7.29
C PRO A 218 21.96 11.44 8.01
N SER A 219 23.01 12.12 8.45
CA SER A 219 22.90 13.43 9.14
C SER A 219 22.34 14.53 8.23
N THR A 220 22.71 14.53 6.94
CA THR A 220 22.15 15.48 5.95
C THR A 220 20.67 15.20 5.71
N MET A 221 20.31 13.92 5.57
CA MET A 221 18.92 13.50 5.40
C MET A 221 18.06 13.88 6.62
N ASP A 222 18.58 13.66 7.82
CA ASP A 222 17.90 14.00 9.06
C ASP A 222 17.68 15.52 9.17
N ALA A 223 18.73 16.31 8.95
CA ALA A 223 18.65 17.78 9.04
C ALA A 223 17.61 18.35 8.06
N GLU A 224 17.67 17.97 6.79
CA GLU A 224 16.72 18.46 5.81
C GLU A 224 15.27 17.97 6.06
N THR A 225 15.09 16.74 6.57
CA THR A 225 13.77 16.27 6.96
C THR A 225 13.19 17.11 8.09
N LEU A 226 14.01 17.41 9.12
CA LEU A 226 13.62 18.28 10.22
C LEU A 226 13.26 19.69 9.73
N ASP A 227 14.10 20.30 8.89
CA ASP A 227 13.88 21.65 8.36
C ASP A 227 12.57 21.74 7.54
N ILE A 228 12.29 20.72 6.71
CA ILE A 228 11.06 20.66 5.91
C ILE A 228 9.84 20.54 6.82
N VAL A 229 9.88 19.64 7.80
CA VAL A 229 8.76 19.43 8.73
C VAL A 229 8.53 20.69 9.58
N GLU A 230 9.59 21.28 10.16
CA GLU A 230 9.52 22.49 10.95
C GLU A 230 8.94 23.65 10.15
N SER A 231 9.43 23.86 8.92
CA SER A 231 8.93 24.90 8.02
C SER A 231 7.44 24.73 7.69
N ALA A 232 7.00 23.49 7.40
CA ALA A 232 5.60 23.21 7.10
C ALA A 232 4.70 23.47 8.32
N VAL A 233 5.12 23.01 9.50
CA VAL A 233 4.36 23.21 10.76
C VAL A 233 4.33 24.67 11.16
N ALA A 234 5.43 25.42 10.99
CA ALA A 234 5.48 26.86 11.27
C ALA A 234 4.53 27.67 10.37
N GLN A 235 4.27 27.19 9.14
CA GLN A 235 3.27 27.75 8.22
C GLN A 235 1.83 27.35 8.56
N GLY A 236 1.60 26.59 9.64
CA GLY A 236 0.27 26.13 10.07
C GLY A 236 -0.14 24.77 9.54
N ALA A 237 0.57 24.21 8.55
CA ALA A 237 0.22 22.94 7.94
C ALA A 237 0.40 21.75 8.90
N ARG A 238 -0.29 20.66 8.57
CA ARG A 238 -0.06 19.32 9.12
C ARG A 238 0.84 18.55 8.16
N VAL A 239 1.54 17.54 8.65
CA VAL A 239 2.50 16.79 7.84
C VAL A 239 2.21 15.29 7.90
N MET A 240 2.10 14.65 6.75
CA MET A 240 2.32 13.22 6.62
C MET A 240 3.77 13.01 6.17
N LEU A 241 4.59 12.42 7.03
CA LEU A 241 5.98 12.08 6.70
C LEU A 241 6.07 10.60 6.35
N GLU A 242 6.32 10.30 5.08
CA GLU A 242 6.63 8.95 4.62
C GLU A 242 8.15 8.72 4.70
N ALA A 243 8.56 7.83 5.60
CA ALA A 243 9.93 7.43 5.81
C ALA A 243 10.21 6.07 5.16
N MET A 244 11.35 5.93 4.51
CA MET A 244 11.76 4.69 3.85
C MET A 244 12.43 3.75 4.84
N ASP A 245 11.87 2.55 5.02
CA ASP A 245 12.54 1.45 5.71
C ASP A 245 12.91 0.36 4.70
N CYS A 246 14.18 0.22 4.46
CA CYS A 246 14.77 -0.71 3.51
C CYS A 246 14.27 -0.50 2.06
N SER A 247 14.86 0.47 1.38
CA SER A 247 14.64 0.68 -0.06
C SER A 247 15.02 -0.55 -0.90
N LYS A 248 14.79 -0.50 -2.21
CA LYS A 248 15.22 -1.56 -3.15
C LYS A 248 16.70 -1.91 -3.01
N LEU A 249 17.52 -0.92 -2.69
CA LEU A 249 18.98 -1.06 -2.51
C LEU A 249 19.40 -1.20 -1.04
N GLY A 250 18.46 -1.36 -0.12
CA GLY A 250 18.73 -1.58 1.30
C GLY A 250 18.95 -0.31 2.13
N HIS A 251 18.65 0.88 1.58
CA HIS A 251 18.82 2.13 2.30
C HIS A 251 17.58 2.47 3.13
N THR A 252 17.80 3.20 4.22
CA THR A 252 16.78 3.77 5.09
C THR A 252 16.92 5.29 5.14
N GLY A 253 15.86 6.01 5.46
CA GLY A 253 15.90 7.45 5.66
C GLY A 253 14.52 8.05 5.94
N PRO A 254 14.44 9.01 6.85
CA PRO A 254 15.47 9.47 7.79
C PRO A 254 15.76 8.47 8.91
N SER A 255 16.70 8.78 9.81
CA SER A 255 17.08 7.91 10.92
C SER A 255 15.98 7.76 11.96
N ASP A 256 16.00 6.65 12.72
CA ASP A 256 15.06 6.43 13.84
C ASP A 256 15.11 7.53 14.89
N ARG A 257 16.28 8.15 15.08
CA ARG A 257 16.45 9.29 15.98
C ARG A 257 15.71 10.51 15.45
N CYS A 258 15.83 10.80 14.17
CA CYS A 258 15.11 11.90 13.53
C CYS A 258 13.59 11.69 13.61
N LEU A 259 13.11 10.48 13.31
CA LEU A 259 11.68 10.16 13.43
C LEU A 259 11.16 10.31 14.87
N ALA A 260 11.94 9.88 15.87
CA ALA A 260 11.58 10.03 17.27
C ALA A 260 11.54 11.52 17.71
N GLU A 261 12.51 12.31 17.24
CA GLU A 261 12.55 13.74 17.46
C GLU A 261 11.32 14.44 16.87
N ILE A 262 10.98 14.14 15.61
CA ILE A 262 9.81 14.70 14.92
C ILE A 262 8.51 14.38 15.68
N ALA A 263 8.32 13.11 16.05
CA ALA A 263 7.14 12.68 16.80
C ALA A 263 7.00 13.38 18.15
N THR A 264 8.12 13.65 18.83
CA THR A 264 8.15 14.32 20.12
C THR A 264 7.93 15.84 20.01
N ARG A 265 8.53 16.49 19.00
CA ARG A 265 8.44 17.95 18.82
C ARG A 265 7.07 18.40 18.33
N TRP A 266 6.37 17.59 17.52
CA TRP A 266 5.11 18.00 16.89
C TRP A 266 3.99 16.96 17.06
N PRO A 267 3.62 16.60 18.31
CA PRO A 267 2.55 15.66 18.57
C PRO A 267 1.22 16.19 18.00
N GLY A 268 0.46 15.30 17.33
CA GLY A 268 -0.81 15.65 16.68
C GLY A 268 -0.69 16.61 15.49
N ARG A 269 0.53 16.94 15.06
CA ARG A 269 0.80 17.75 13.87
C ARG A 269 1.44 16.96 12.75
N VAL A 270 2.10 15.86 13.07
CA VAL A 270 2.81 14.99 12.13
C VAL A 270 2.34 13.56 12.29
N GLN A 271 1.92 12.93 11.20
CA GLN A 271 1.72 11.49 11.11
C GLN A 271 2.88 10.87 10.34
N ILE A 272 3.61 9.98 10.99
CA ILE A 272 4.70 9.25 10.37
C ILE A 272 4.16 7.95 9.77
N VAL A 273 4.56 7.68 8.53
CA VAL A 273 4.24 6.47 7.75
C VAL A 273 5.56 5.83 7.35
N ILE A 274 5.74 4.56 7.63
CA ILE A 274 6.95 3.81 7.26
C ILE A 274 6.67 3.02 5.99
N ASP A 275 7.28 3.41 4.88
CA ASP A 275 7.28 2.59 3.66
C ASP A 275 8.23 1.40 3.85
N ALA A 276 7.66 0.30 4.31
CA ALA A 276 8.32 -0.99 4.46
C ALA A 276 7.84 -2.00 3.41
N CYS A 277 7.46 -1.53 2.23
CA CYS A 277 6.93 -2.37 1.14
C CYS A 277 7.92 -3.42 0.63
N GLN A 278 9.21 -3.36 0.97
CA GLN A 278 10.14 -4.47 0.73
C GLN A 278 9.92 -5.65 1.68
N ALA A 279 9.20 -5.43 2.80
CA ALA A 279 8.88 -6.42 3.83
C ALA A 279 10.12 -7.19 4.35
N ARG A 280 11.23 -6.46 4.55
CA ARG A 280 12.50 -7.01 5.08
C ARG A 280 12.72 -6.71 6.57
N LEU A 281 11.69 -6.18 7.23
CA LEU A 281 11.68 -5.88 8.66
C LEU A 281 11.41 -7.13 9.49
N GLY A 282 12.06 -7.22 10.64
CA GLY A 282 11.67 -8.20 11.66
C GLY A 282 10.46 -7.74 12.48
N ASN A 283 9.71 -8.71 13.03
CA ASN A 283 8.48 -8.46 13.79
C ASN A 283 8.67 -7.48 14.95
N ARG A 284 9.80 -7.56 15.70
CA ARG A 284 10.12 -6.63 16.80
C ARG A 284 10.21 -5.17 16.33
N ARG A 285 10.74 -4.94 15.11
CA ARG A 285 10.84 -3.60 14.56
C ARG A 285 9.47 -3.09 14.17
N ILE A 286 8.64 -3.91 13.53
CA ILE A 286 7.26 -3.55 13.18
C ILE A 286 6.49 -3.14 14.45
N ALA A 287 6.52 -3.97 15.50
CA ALA A 287 5.87 -3.66 16.77
C ALA A 287 6.38 -2.33 17.35
N ALA A 288 7.70 -2.13 17.41
CA ALA A 288 8.28 -0.89 17.94
C ALA A 288 7.92 0.37 17.15
N LEU A 289 7.66 0.26 15.85
CA LEU A 289 7.20 1.39 15.02
C LEU A 289 5.71 1.69 15.31
N LEU A 290 4.88 0.66 15.40
CA LEU A 290 3.47 0.79 15.74
C LEU A 290 3.27 1.35 17.15
N ASP A 291 4.04 0.90 18.15
CA ASP A 291 4.01 1.42 19.52
C ASP A 291 4.35 2.92 19.61
N ARG A 292 5.06 3.45 18.60
CA ARG A 292 5.34 4.89 18.49
C ARG A 292 4.23 5.68 17.80
N GLY A 293 3.14 5.03 17.40
CA GLY A 293 2.04 5.67 16.66
C GLY A 293 2.31 5.81 15.16
N PHE A 294 3.26 5.06 14.58
CA PHE A 294 3.58 5.12 13.16
C PHE A 294 2.76 4.11 12.38
N MET A 295 2.23 4.50 11.22
CA MET A 295 1.66 3.56 10.27
C MET A 295 2.78 2.80 9.56
N VAL A 296 2.57 1.52 9.21
CA VAL A 296 3.56 0.72 8.49
C VAL A 296 2.92 0.13 7.23
N LEU A 297 3.54 0.38 6.07
CA LEU A 297 3.12 -0.17 4.78
C LEU A 297 3.92 -1.44 4.48
N LEU A 298 3.23 -2.53 4.15
CA LEU A 298 3.84 -3.81 3.79
C LEU A 298 3.33 -4.31 2.44
N THR A 299 4.13 -5.14 1.76
CA THR A 299 3.65 -5.94 0.62
C THR A 299 4.17 -7.36 0.68
N GLY A 300 3.33 -8.32 0.30
CA GLY A 300 3.70 -9.73 0.13
C GLY A 300 4.28 -10.06 -1.25
N SER A 301 4.16 -9.17 -2.22
CA SER A 301 4.48 -9.42 -3.64
C SER A 301 5.96 -9.30 -4.00
N LYS A 302 6.82 -8.89 -3.07
CA LYS A 302 8.26 -8.69 -3.30
C LYS A 302 9.07 -9.78 -2.63
N TYR A 303 9.62 -9.52 -1.46
CA TYR A 303 10.49 -10.45 -0.72
C TYR A 303 9.83 -11.81 -0.43
N PHE A 304 8.54 -11.80 -0.08
CA PHE A 304 7.81 -13.04 0.23
C PHE A 304 7.33 -13.81 -1.00
N ALA A 305 7.48 -13.25 -2.20
CA ALA A 305 7.03 -13.88 -3.45
C ALA A 305 5.57 -14.41 -3.36
N GLY A 306 4.70 -13.61 -2.75
CA GLY A 306 3.26 -13.83 -2.73
C GLY A 306 2.59 -13.37 -4.03
N PRO A 307 1.24 -13.31 -4.06
CA PRO A 307 0.51 -12.76 -5.20
C PRO A 307 1.03 -11.39 -5.63
N ALA A 308 0.98 -11.09 -6.92
CA ALA A 308 1.52 -9.85 -7.49
C ALA A 308 0.91 -8.59 -6.84
N PHE A 309 -0.35 -8.67 -6.40
CA PHE A 309 -1.02 -7.66 -5.61
C PHE A 309 -1.37 -8.20 -4.23
N SER A 310 -0.64 -7.72 -3.24
CA SER A 310 -0.81 -8.08 -1.83
C SER A 310 -0.17 -7.00 -0.96
N GLY A 311 -0.95 -5.96 -0.66
CA GLY A 311 -0.52 -4.85 0.17
C GLY A 311 -1.30 -4.80 1.49
N ALA A 312 -0.72 -4.15 2.49
CA ALA A 312 -1.37 -3.85 3.76
C ALA A 312 -0.85 -2.55 4.37
N VAL A 313 -1.74 -1.86 5.08
CA VAL A 313 -1.40 -0.78 6.01
C VAL A 313 -1.64 -1.31 7.41
N LEU A 314 -0.61 -1.30 8.25
CA LEU A 314 -0.73 -1.56 9.67
C LEU A 314 -0.95 -0.22 10.38
N LEU A 315 -2.01 -0.14 11.16
CA LEU A 315 -2.36 1.05 11.93
C LEU A 315 -1.96 0.85 13.39
N PRO A 316 -1.36 1.88 14.01
CA PRO A 316 -1.01 1.81 15.43
C PRO A 316 -2.26 1.66 16.30
N PRO A 317 -2.10 1.14 17.54
CA PRO A 317 -3.16 1.04 18.53
C PRO A 317 -3.85 2.36 18.85
#